data_47b4cf4eb668a5f0c7c63cb01a0ce538
#
_entry.id   47b4cf4eb668a5f0c7c63cb01a0ce538
#
_cell.length_a   1.000
_cell.length_b   1.000
_cell.length_c   1.000
_cell.angle_alpha   90.00
_cell.angle_beta   90.00
_cell.angle_gamma   90.00
#
_symmetry.space_group_name_H-M   'P 1'
#
loop_
_entity.id
_entity.type
_entity.pdbx_description
1 polymer ?
#
loop_
_entity_poly.entity_id
_entity_poly.type
_entity_poly.pdbx_seq_one_letter_code
_entity_poly.pdbx_strand_id
1 'polypeptide(L)'
;MFWTDWRELEKHNDWGVRDKDDATAVLWNGGAEQWEKLSAQELDFARRQVEALERITKETTVLDVCCGTGPLTLPLLKKAKHVTAFDFNENMLDFVRKKAAEAGAENLDFLQGNFNTIEPGRDFAPAEIAVTRHSPAQGNILKFSRFAAKYCYSLCLCEAPKNALPLPGRNGGRWLRSSDESRNTTARPDGRKYGINLHFNLLYEAGANPEIRYVTEERLLTAPTCEELAQKLFPVGSSPALLEYVKQNAKAGPDGLTITRRQTMAVMGWDPGEIQWDLLEKLGVDW
;
A
#
# COMPACT_ATOMS: atom_id res chain seq x y z
N MET A 1 14.95 20.74 -16.08
CA MET A 1 16.01 19.79 -15.58
C MET A 1 15.70 19.58 -14.11
N PHE A 2 15.39 18.33 -13.72
CA PHE A 2 15.24 18.03 -12.29
C PHE A 2 16.59 18.21 -11.59
N TRP A 3 16.59 18.79 -10.41
CA TRP A 3 17.79 18.97 -9.57
C TRP A 3 18.28 17.63 -9.00
N THR A 4 17.40 16.62 -8.95
CA THR A 4 17.66 15.32 -8.35
C THR A 4 17.25 14.22 -9.34
N ASP A 5 18.08 13.22 -9.50
CA ASP A 5 17.73 12.02 -10.24
C ASP A 5 16.79 11.15 -9.40
N TRP A 6 15.50 11.42 -9.50
CA TRP A 6 14.46 10.69 -8.77
C TRP A 6 14.40 9.21 -9.13
N ARG A 7 14.78 8.84 -10.37
CA ARG A 7 14.83 7.45 -10.81
C ARG A 7 15.94 6.69 -10.12
N GLU A 8 17.10 7.31 -9.94
CA GLU A 8 18.17 6.71 -9.16
C GLU A 8 17.76 6.52 -7.72
N LEU A 9 17.04 7.49 -7.14
CA LEU A 9 16.51 7.37 -5.77
C LEU A 9 15.37 6.36 -5.65
N GLU A 10 14.53 6.18 -6.68
CA GLU A 10 13.47 5.16 -6.68
C GLU A 10 14.03 3.74 -6.63
N LYS A 11 15.23 3.49 -7.17
CA LYS A 11 15.93 2.20 -7.01
C LYS A 11 16.19 1.86 -5.54
N HIS A 12 16.25 2.85 -4.69
CA HIS A 12 16.41 2.73 -3.26
C HIS A 12 15.08 2.70 -2.49
N ASN A 13 13.95 2.69 -3.17
CA ASN A 13 12.65 2.53 -2.55
C ASN A 13 12.34 1.03 -2.36
N ASP A 14 11.77 0.66 -1.20
CA ASP A 14 11.32 -0.73 -0.90
C ASP A 14 10.37 -1.30 -1.98
N TRP A 15 9.69 -0.43 -2.70
CA TRP A 15 8.78 -0.73 -3.81
C TRP A 15 9.39 -0.46 -5.18
N GLY A 16 10.70 -0.19 -5.23
CA GLY A 16 11.43 0.20 -6.45
C GLY A 16 11.03 -0.61 -7.67
N VAL A 17 11.20 -0.01 -8.83
CA VAL A 17 10.83 -0.58 -10.14
C VAL A 17 11.12 -2.09 -10.16
N ARG A 18 10.10 -2.87 -9.82
CA ARG A 18 10.15 -4.32 -9.98
C ARG A 18 10.09 -4.58 -11.47
N ASP A 19 11.03 -5.38 -11.94
CA ASP A 19 11.05 -5.81 -13.33
C ASP A 19 9.63 -6.16 -13.78
N LYS A 20 9.27 -5.62 -14.93
CA LYS A 20 7.91 -5.64 -15.51
C LYS A 20 7.43 -7.05 -15.92
N ASP A 21 8.12 -8.11 -15.47
CA ASP A 21 7.84 -9.45 -15.91
C ASP A 21 6.69 -10.12 -15.14
N ASP A 22 6.02 -11.02 -15.83
CA ASP A 22 4.87 -11.79 -15.36
C ASP A 22 5.18 -12.70 -14.15
N ALA A 23 6.47 -12.86 -13.78
CA ALA A 23 6.89 -13.64 -12.62
C ALA A 23 6.31 -13.09 -11.31
N THR A 24 6.09 -11.78 -11.21
CA THR A 24 5.44 -11.17 -10.04
C THR A 24 3.97 -11.56 -9.95
N ALA A 25 3.28 -11.74 -11.08
CA ALA A 25 1.90 -12.19 -11.12
C ALA A 25 1.74 -13.60 -10.53
N VAL A 26 2.66 -14.51 -10.87
CA VAL A 26 2.66 -15.89 -10.38
C VAL A 26 2.85 -15.95 -8.85
N LEU A 27 3.68 -15.07 -8.27
CA LEU A 27 3.88 -15.00 -6.82
C LEU A 27 2.58 -14.64 -6.07
N TRP A 28 1.77 -13.75 -6.62
CA TRP A 28 0.53 -13.32 -5.99
C TRP A 28 -0.63 -14.29 -6.22
N ASN A 29 -0.59 -15.13 -7.27
CA ASN A 29 -1.62 -16.14 -7.49
C ASN A 29 -1.71 -17.19 -6.36
N GLY A 30 -0.57 -17.54 -5.74
CA GLY A 30 -0.53 -18.40 -4.55
C GLY A 30 -0.63 -17.66 -3.22
N GLY A 31 -0.71 -16.32 -3.24
CA GLY A 31 -0.57 -15.46 -2.08
C GLY A 31 -1.85 -14.79 -1.57
N ALA A 32 -2.94 -14.89 -2.31
CA ALA A 32 -4.16 -14.17 -1.99
C ALA A 32 -4.74 -14.51 -0.61
N GLU A 33 -4.78 -15.79 -0.23
CA GLU A 33 -5.28 -16.21 1.09
C GLU A 33 -4.42 -15.66 2.25
N GLN A 34 -3.11 -15.65 2.06
CA GLN A 34 -2.21 -15.16 3.10
C GLN A 34 -2.28 -13.63 3.19
N TRP A 35 -2.42 -12.96 2.05
CA TRP A 35 -2.66 -11.51 2.02
C TRP A 35 -3.98 -11.17 2.69
N GLU A 36 -5.03 -11.96 2.47
CA GLU A 36 -6.31 -11.77 3.15
C GLU A 36 -6.17 -11.90 4.68
N LYS A 37 -5.44 -12.91 5.18
CA LYS A 37 -5.19 -13.05 6.62
C LYS A 37 -4.48 -11.83 7.23
N LEU A 38 -3.55 -11.22 6.48
CA LEU A 38 -2.89 -9.97 6.90
C LEU A 38 -3.85 -8.78 6.86
N SER A 39 -4.57 -8.63 5.74
CA SER A 39 -5.49 -7.52 5.51
C SER A 39 -6.65 -7.52 6.51
N ALA A 40 -7.17 -8.70 6.86
CA ALA A 40 -8.25 -8.83 7.83
C ALA A 40 -7.90 -8.28 9.22
N GLN A 41 -6.63 -8.32 9.61
CA GLN A 41 -6.17 -7.72 10.87
C GLN A 41 -6.09 -6.19 10.84
N GLU A 42 -6.10 -5.59 9.66
CA GLU A 42 -5.92 -4.15 9.47
C GLU A 42 -7.20 -3.43 9.06
N LEU A 43 -8.36 -4.09 9.09
CA LEU A 43 -9.63 -3.50 8.60
C LEU A 43 -10.01 -2.21 9.34
N ASP A 44 -9.86 -2.16 10.67
CA ASP A 44 -10.12 -0.94 11.44
C ASP A 44 -9.13 0.19 11.11
N PHE A 45 -7.88 -0.17 10.88
CA PHE A 45 -6.88 0.79 10.46
C PHE A 45 -7.16 1.30 9.04
N ALA A 46 -7.53 0.41 8.12
CA ALA A 46 -7.92 0.79 6.76
C ALA A 46 -9.17 1.70 6.76
N ARG A 47 -10.15 1.42 7.62
CA ARG A 47 -11.34 2.29 7.79
C ARG A 47 -10.94 3.71 8.20
N ARG A 48 -10.07 3.85 9.21
CA ARG A 48 -9.58 5.18 9.65
C ARG A 48 -8.76 5.88 8.57
N GLN A 49 -8.02 5.13 7.74
CA GLN A 49 -7.32 5.68 6.59
C GLN A 49 -8.32 6.24 5.56
N VAL A 50 -9.39 5.50 5.26
CA VAL A 50 -10.44 5.98 4.35
C VAL A 50 -11.18 7.20 4.91
N GLU A 51 -11.40 7.28 6.22
CA GLU A 51 -11.96 8.47 6.87
C GLU A 51 -11.12 9.73 6.60
N ALA A 52 -9.78 9.59 6.55
CA ALA A 52 -8.86 10.68 6.25
C ALA A 52 -8.82 11.11 4.78
N LEU A 53 -9.47 10.39 3.86
CA LEU A 53 -9.59 10.75 2.45
C LEU A 53 -10.72 11.77 2.24
N GLU A 54 -10.54 13.00 2.67
CA GLU A 54 -11.61 14.02 2.82
C GLU A 54 -12.33 14.39 1.53
N ARG A 55 -11.65 14.28 0.37
CA ARG A 55 -12.27 14.59 -0.93
C ARG A 55 -13.20 13.49 -1.45
N ILE A 56 -13.22 12.32 -0.79
CA ILE A 56 -14.17 11.24 -1.12
C ILE A 56 -15.46 11.46 -0.36
N THR A 57 -16.54 11.57 -1.11
CA THR A 57 -17.91 11.78 -0.60
C THR A 57 -18.90 10.88 -1.33
N LYS A 58 -20.17 10.89 -0.92
CA LYS A 58 -21.25 10.15 -1.60
C LYS A 58 -21.52 10.58 -3.05
N GLU A 59 -20.86 11.62 -3.52
CA GLU A 59 -20.98 12.11 -4.90
C GLU A 59 -19.78 11.67 -5.78
N THR A 60 -18.69 11.18 -5.18
CA THR A 60 -17.44 10.86 -5.89
C THR A 60 -17.34 9.41 -6.34
N THR A 61 -16.86 9.21 -7.56
CA THR A 61 -16.43 7.89 -8.07
C THR A 61 -14.96 7.66 -7.72
N VAL A 62 -14.65 6.44 -7.29
CA VAL A 62 -13.30 6.07 -6.81
C VAL A 62 -12.79 4.84 -7.54
N LEU A 63 -11.52 4.87 -7.94
CA LEU A 63 -10.77 3.70 -8.41
C LEU A 63 -9.76 3.29 -7.32
N ASP A 64 -9.92 2.10 -6.76
CA ASP A 64 -8.97 1.49 -5.82
C ASP A 64 -7.95 0.69 -6.61
N VAL A 65 -6.76 1.27 -6.80
CA VAL A 65 -5.72 0.77 -7.70
C VAL A 65 -4.82 -0.24 -7.01
N CYS A 66 -4.76 -1.46 -7.56
CA CYS A 66 -4.12 -2.62 -6.96
C CYS A 66 -4.73 -2.92 -5.58
N CYS A 67 -6.05 -3.09 -5.58
CA CYS A 67 -6.87 -3.16 -4.38
C CYS A 67 -6.59 -4.40 -3.50
N GLY A 68 -5.90 -5.40 -4.04
CA GLY A 68 -5.68 -6.67 -3.37
C GLY A 68 -7.01 -7.31 -2.94
N THR A 69 -7.07 -7.79 -1.71
CA THR A 69 -8.29 -8.38 -1.15
C THR A 69 -9.29 -7.35 -0.59
N GLY A 70 -9.13 -6.07 -0.92
CA GLY A 70 -10.10 -5.00 -0.66
C GLY A 70 -10.08 -4.35 0.72
N PRO A 71 -8.94 -4.21 1.42
CA PRO A 71 -8.93 -3.54 2.72
C PRO A 71 -9.36 -2.07 2.66
N LEU A 72 -9.09 -1.35 1.56
CA LEU A 72 -9.65 -0.02 1.33
C LEU A 72 -11.00 -0.06 0.62
N THR A 73 -11.18 -0.98 -0.35
CA THR A 73 -12.42 -1.07 -1.15
C THR A 73 -13.66 -1.13 -0.26
N LEU A 74 -13.69 -2.00 0.74
CA LEU A 74 -14.85 -2.19 1.60
C LEU A 74 -15.27 -0.93 2.39
N PRO A 75 -14.38 -0.21 3.07
CA PRO A 75 -14.76 1.06 3.69
C PRO A 75 -15.06 2.17 2.67
N LEU A 76 -14.43 2.16 1.47
CA LEU A 76 -14.73 3.09 0.39
C LEU A 76 -16.17 2.95 -0.12
N LEU A 77 -16.73 1.73 -0.21
CA LEU A 77 -18.12 1.50 -0.59
C LEU A 77 -19.11 2.24 0.32
N LYS A 78 -18.76 2.42 1.59
CA LYS A 78 -19.58 3.17 2.55
C LYS A 78 -19.45 4.69 2.40
N LYS A 79 -18.38 5.19 1.80
CA LYS A 79 -18.05 6.61 1.72
C LYS A 79 -18.27 7.20 0.33
N ALA A 80 -17.96 6.45 -0.72
CA ALA A 80 -18.05 6.89 -2.11
C ALA A 80 -19.44 6.67 -2.72
N LYS A 81 -19.71 7.34 -3.86
CA LYS A 81 -20.85 7.08 -4.72
C LYS A 81 -20.72 5.72 -5.38
N HIS A 82 -19.57 5.45 -5.94
CA HIS A 82 -19.24 4.23 -6.65
C HIS A 82 -17.76 3.92 -6.53
N VAL A 83 -17.40 2.65 -6.43
CA VAL A 83 -16.01 2.20 -6.36
C VAL A 83 -15.73 1.21 -7.49
N THR A 84 -14.61 1.36 -8.18
CA THR A 84 -14.08 0.33 -9.06
C THR A 84 -12.86 -0.30 -8.38
N ALA A 85 -12.92 -1.59 -8.11
CA ALA A 85 -11.80 -2.36 -7.58
C ALA A 85 -10.91 -2.84 -8.73
N PHE A 86 -9.67 -2.37 -8.78
CA PHE A 86 -8.73 -2.72 -9.82
C PHE A 86 -7.58 -3.55 -9.24
N ASP A 87 -7.42 -4.75 -9.77
CA ASP A 87 -6.25 -5.60 -9.50
C ASP A 87 -5.94 -6.49 -10.72
N PHE A 88 -4.70 -6.96 -10.83
CA PHE A 88 -4.34 -7.89 -11.91
C PHE A 88 -4.72 -9.33 -11.57
N ASN A 89 -4.87 -9.65 -10.29
CA ASN A 89 -5.07 -10.99 -9.78
C ASN A 89 -6.55 -11.26 -9.50
N GLU A 90 -7.14 -12.15 -10.28
CA GLU A 90 -8.55 -12.53 -10.14
C GLU A 90 -8.87 -13.11 -8.75
N ASN A 91 -7.97 -13.90 -8.16
CA ASN A 91 -8.18 -14.43 -6.81
C ASN A 91 -8.27 -13.32 -5.75
N MET A 92 -7.57 -12.19 -5.94
CA MET A 92 -7.71 -11.02 -5.08
C MET A 92 -9.11 -10.40 -5.24
N LEU A 93 -9.56 -10.22 -6.49
CA LEU A 93 -10.88 -9.66 -6.80
C LEU A 93 -12.01 -10.56 -6.28
N ASP A 94 -11.85 -11.88 -6.28
CA ASP A 94 -12.81 -12.82 -5.71
C ASP A 94 -13.04 -12.62 -4.22
N PHE A 95 -11.98 -12.33 -3.46
CA PHE A 95 -12.14 -11.93 -2.05
C PHE A 95 -12.95 -10.66 -1.90
N VAL A 96 -12.73 -9.67 -2.78
CA VAL A 96 -13.51 -8.43 -2.77
C VAL A 96 -14.97 -8.70 -3.10
N ARG A 97 -15.25 -9.50 -4.16
CA ARG A 97 -16.61 -9.87 -4.56
C ARG A 97 -17.37 -10.53 -3.43
N LYS A 98 -16.76 -11.54 -2.80
CA LYS A 98 -17.35 -12.25 -1.67
C LYS A 98 -17.72 -11.31 -0.53
N LYS A 99 -16.76 -10.50 -0.07
CA LYS A 99 -16.97 -9.57 1.06
C LYS A 99 -17.97 -8.45 0.73
N ALA A 100 -17.96 -7.95 -0.50
CA ALA A 100 -18.93 -6.96 -0.95
C ALA A 100 -20.36 -7.53 -1.00
N ALA A 101 -20.52 -8.77 -1.50
CA ALA A 101 -21.80 -9.46 -1.51
C ALA A 101 -22.32 -9.74 -0.09
N GLU A 102 -21.47 -10.18 0.82
CA GLU A 102 -21.81 -10.37 2.24
C GLU A 102 -22.23 -9.05 2.91
N ALA A 103 -21.68 -7.92 2.46
CA ALA A 103 -22.03 -6.59 2.93
C ALA A 103 -23.25 -5.97 2.21
N GLY A 104 -23.84 -6.65 1.21
CA GLY A 104 -24.94 -6.15 0.40
C GLY A 104 -24.60 -4.90 -0.41
N ALA A 105 -23.33 -4.77 -0.84
CA ALA A 105 -22.89 -3.60 -1.60
C ALA A 105 -23.27 -3.72 -3.09
N GLU A 106 -23.91 -2.66 -3.63
CA GLU A 106 -24.34 -2.58 -5.02
C GLU A 106 -23.56 -1.55 -5.85
N ASN A 107 -22.72 -0.74 -5.19
CA ASN A 107 -21.98 0.36 -5.81
C ASN A 107 -20.51 -0.01 -6.10
N LEU A 108 -20.28 -1.21 -6.66
CA LEU A 108 -18.97 -1.77 -6.92
C LEU A 108 -18.86 -2.35 -8.32
N ASP A 109 -17.86 -1.92 -9.06
CA ASP A 109 -17.39 -2.56 -10.28
C ASP A 109 -15.99 -3.15 -10.11
N PHE A 110 -15.61 -4.03 -11.03
CA PHE A 110 -14.30 -4.68 -11.06
C PHE A 110 -13.60 -4.41 -12.39
N LEU A 111 -12.33 -4.09 -12.30
CA LEU A 111 -11.45 -3.94 -13.45
C LEU A 111 -10.24 -4.87 -13.23
N GLN A 112 -10.13 -5.92 -14.04
CA GLN A 112 -8.96 -6.77 -14.03
C GLN A 112 -7.92 -6.25 -15.01
N GLY A 113 -6.67 -6.08 -14.56
CA GLY A 113 -5.61 -5.62 -15.43
C GLY A 113 -4.27 -5.44 -14.70
N ASN A 114 -3.21 -5.37 -15.47
CA ASN A 114 -1.87 -5.13 -14.94
C ASN A 114 -1.57 -3.63 -14.94
N PHE A 115 -1.29 -3.05 -13.77
CA PHE A 115 -0.94 -1.64 -13.63
C PHE A 115 0.21 -1.20 -14.56
N ASN A 116 1.18 -2.08 -14.82
CA ASN A 116 2.33 -1.72 -15.65
C ASN A 116 1.99 -1.57 -17.13
N THR A 117 0.95 -2.25 -17.62
CA THR A 117 0.61 -2.32 -19.05
C THR A 117 -0.72 -1.66 -19.40
N ILE A 118 -1.63 -1.51 -18.44
CA ILE A 118 -2.91 -0.83 -18.66
C ILE A 118 -2.72 0.68 -18.82
N GLU A 119 -3.47 1.29 -19.72
CA GLU A 119 -3.37 2.72 -20.02
C GLU A 119 -4.70 3.44 -19.74
N PRO A 120 -4.72 4.37 -18.77
CA PRO A 120 -5.87 5.22 -18.52
C PRO A 120 -6.25 6.05 -19.77
N GLY A 121 -7.54 6.17 -20.02
CA GLY A 121 -8.07 6.87 -21.19
C GLY A 121 -8.13 6.04 -22.48
N ARG A 122 -7.36 4.96 -22.58
CA ARG A 122 -7.42 3.98 -23.67
C ARG A 122 -8.20 2.73 -23.26
N ASP A 123 -7.79 2.11 -22.14
CA ASP A 123 -8.32 0.80 -21.74
C ASP A 123 -9.48 0.94 -20.74
N PHE A 124 -9.56 2.05 -20.05
CA PHE A 124 -10.67 2.40 -19.16
C PHE A 124 -10.74 3.92 -18.94
N ALA A 125 -11.90 4.42 -18.51
CA ALA A 125 -12.07 5.81 -18.16
C ALA A 125 -11.54 6.08 -16.74
N PRO A 126 -10.67 7.10 -16.53
CA PRO A 126 -10.24 7.49 -15.19
C PRO A 126 -11.42 7.82 -14.28
N ALA A 127 -11.36 7.38 -13.02
CA ALA A 127 -12.33 7.79 -12.01
C ALA A 127 -12.09 9.25 -11.59
N GLU A 128 -13.03 9.84 -10.85
CA GLU A 128 -12.79 11.18 -10.28
C GLU A 128 -11.61 11.15 -9.31
N ILE A 129 -11.54 10.12 -8.46
CA ILE A 129 -10.46 9.94 -7.48
C ILE A 129 -9.85 8.55 -7.63
N ALA A 130 -8.53 8.47 -7.66
CA ALA A 130 -7.80 7.20 -7.56
C ALA A 130 -7.14 7.09 -6.19
N VAL A 131 -7.18 5.90 -5.61
CA VAL A 131 -6.50 5.58 -4.35
C VAL A 131 -5.61 4.37 -4.53
N THR A 132 -4.50 4.33 -3.80
CA THR A 132 -3.63 3.16 -3.76
C THR A 132 -2.98 2.98 -2.39
N ARG A 133 -2.77 1.74 -1.97
CA ARG A 133 -2.20 1.40 -0.66
C ARG A 133 -1.33 0.16 -0.76
N HIS A 134 -0.07 0.26 -0.32
CA HIS A 134 0.89 -0.87 -0.29
C HIS A 134 0.99 -1.62 -1.63
N SER A 135 1.05 -0.92 -2.73
CA SER A 135 0.89 -1.49 -4.05
C SER A 135 2.03 -1.15 -5.00
N PRO A 136 2.20 -1.91 -6.10
CA PRO A 136 3.14 -1.58 -7.16
C PRO A 136 2.92 -0.20 -7.79
N ALA A 137 1.71 0.33 -7.75
CA ALA A 137 1.40 1.66 -8.27
C ALA A 137 2.19 2.79 -7.57
N GLN A 138 2.64 2.54 -6.35
CA GLN A 138 3.53 3.45 -5.63
C GLN A 138 4.96 3.49 -6.19
N GLY A 139 5.37 2.48 -6.96
CA GLY A 139 6.65 2.47 -7.67
C GLY A 139 6.66 3.30 -8.96
N ASN A 140 5.49 3.79 -9.42
CA ASN A 140 5.37 4.74 -10.53
C ASN A 140 4.24 5.73 -10.26
N ILE A 141 4.54 6.71 -9.40
CA ILE A 141 3.54 7.67 -8.91
C ILE A 141 3.03 8.60 -10.01
N LEU A 142 3.84 8.90 -11.02
CA LEU A 142 3.42 9.70 -12.16
C LEU A 142 2.43 8.92 -13.03
N LYS A 143 2.70 7.66 -13.38
CA LYS A 143 1.72 6.82 -14.07
C LYS A 143 0.42 6.70 -13.26
N PHE A 144 0.53 6.47 -11.94
CA PHE A 144 -0.63 6.40 -11.07
C PHE A 144 -1.47 7.68 -11.11
N SER A 145 -0.85 8.86 -11.25
CA SER A 145 -1.56 10.13 -11.34
C SER A 145 -2.54 10.20 -12.52
N ARG A 146 -2.33 9.42 -13.57
CA ARG A 146 -3.23 9.37 -14.74
C ARG A 146 -4.50 8.55 -14.52
N PHE A 147 -4.59 7.80 -13.43
CA PHE A 147 -5.75 6.97 -13.10
C PHE A 147 -6.92 7.77 -12.51
N ALA A 148 -6.70 9.05 -12.18
CA ALA A 148 -7.71 9.95 -11.67
C ALA A 148 -7.89 11.19 -12.57
N ALA A 149 -9.14 11.64 -12.68
CA ALA A 149 -9.47 12.88 -13.38
C ALA A 149 -9.34 14.14 -12.50
N LYS A 150 -9.48 14.00 -11.17
CA LYS A 150 -9.54 15.14 -10.26
C LYS A 150 -8.55 15.06 -9.09
N TYR A 151 -8.35 13.89 -8.48
CA TYR A 151 -7.51 13.78 -7.29
C TYR A 151 -6.96 12.37 -7.09
N CYS A 152 -5.74 12.30 -6.58
CA CYS A 152 -5.06 11.05 -6.25
C CYS A 152 -4.77 10.95 -4.76
N TYR A 153 -4.84 9.73 -4.22
CA TYR A 153 -4.36 9.43 -2.87
C TYR A 153 -3.41 8.23 -2.90
N SER A 154 -2.23 8.39 -2.31
CA SER A 154 -1.29 7.30 -2.06
C SER A 154 -1.07 7.12 -0.56
N LEU A 155 -1.28 5.91 -0.07
CA LEU A 155 -1.18 5.55 1.34
C LEU A 155 0.06 4.70 1.58
N CYS A 156 1.09 5.30 2.20
CA CYS A 156 2.39 4.68 2.45
C CYS A 156 2.67 4.56 3.94
N LEU A 157 3.26 3.45 4.38
CA LEU A 157 3.88 3.41 5.70
C LEU A 157 5.05 4.39 5.74
N CYS A 158 5.00 5.36 6.65
CA CYS A 158 6.02 6.40 6.77
C CYS A 158 7.07 6.12 7.84
N GLU A 159 6.75 5.27 8.79
CA GLU A 159 7.67 4.86 9.85
C GLU A 159 7.82 3.35 9.87
N ALA A 160 9.08 2.88 9.76
CA ALA A 160 9.44 1.66 10.44
C ALA A 160 9.75 2.05 11.88
N PRO A 161 9.12 1.48 12.91
CA PRO A 161 9.54 1.69 14.28
C PRO A 161 11.04 1.38 14.37
N LYS A 162 11.79 2.06 15.26
CA LYS A 162 13.21 1.75 15.54
C LYS A 162 13.42 0.26 15.79
N ASN A 163 12.37 -0.43 16.24
CA ASN A 163 12.25 -1.87 16.39
C ASN A 163 11.25 -2.39 15.35
N ALA A 164 11.56 -2.24 14.07
CA ALA A 164 10.74 -2.84 13.02
C ALA A 164 10.58 -4.33 13.32
N LEU A 165 9.32 -4.80 13.31
CA LEU A 165 9.03 -6.22 13.46
C LEU A 165 9.90 -7.01 12.49
N PRO A 166 10.69 -7.99 12.96
CA PRO A 166 11.45 -8.87 12.11
C PRO A 166 10.47 -9.80 11.39
N LEU A 167 9.77 -9.25 10.39
CA LEU A 167 8.75 -9.98 9.66
C LEU A 167 9.40 -11.11 8.87
N PRO A 168 8.88 -12.34 8.97
CA PRO A 168 9.29 -13.43 8.10
C PRO A 168 9.08 -13.00 6.66
N GLY A 169 10.13 -13.03 5.87
CA GLY A 169 10.06 -12.69 4.46
C GLY A 169 10.68 -11.39 4.02
N ARG A 170 11.06 -10.49 4.92
CA ARG A 170 11.93 -9.35 4.55
C ARG A 170 13.36 -9.78 4.25
N ASN A 171 13.83 -10.88 4.85
CA ASN A 171 15.19 -11.42 4.70
C ASN A 171 15.20 -12.86 4.14
N GLY A 172 14.26 -13.27 3.29
CA GLY A 172 14.28 -14.59 2.68
C GLY A 172 12.97 -15.35 2.60
N GLY A 173 11.86 -14.78 3.00
CA GLY A 173 10.54 -15.39 2.79
C GLY A 173 10.09 -15.28 1.33
N ARG A 174 9.33 -16.26 0.87
CA ARG A 174 8.82 -16.42 -0.51
C ARG A 174 8.09 -15.20 -1.08
N TRP A 175 7.68 -14.25 -0.24
CA TRP A 175 6.92 -13.07 -0.59
C TRP A 175 7.75 -11.97 -1.26
N LEU A 176 9.06 -11.93 -0.97
CA LEU A 176 9.99 -10.93 -1.45
C LEU A 176 11.31 -11.60 -1.88
N ARG A 177 11.24 -12.61 -2.74
CA ARG A 177 12.42 -13.05 -3.44
C ARG A 177 12.84 -11.98 -4.45
N SER A 178 13.53 -10.95 -3.99
CA SER A 178 14.64 -10.51 -4.79
C SER A 178 15.81 -11.43 -4.41
N SER A 179 16.32 -12.18 -5.35
CA SER A 179 17.55 -12.95 -5.23
C SER A 179 18.79 -12.06 -5.06
N ASP A 180 18.59 -10.79 -4.82
CA ASP A 180 19.60 -9.77 -4.76
C ASP A 180 19.67 -9.23 -3.32
N GLU A 181 20.59 -9.78 -2.54
CA GLU A 181 20.91 -9.29 -1.20
C GLU A 181 21.34 -7.82 -1.21
N SER A 182 21.75 -7.27 -2.36
CA SER A 182 22.14 -5.87 -2.53
C SER A 182 20.95 -4.91 -2.39
N ARG A 183 19.70 -5.38 -2.62
CA ARG A 183 18.47 -4.58 -2.46
C ARG A 183 18.03 -4.41 -1.00
N ASN A 184 18.64 -5.11 -0.06
CA ASN A 184 18.38 -4.96 1.38
C ASN A 184 19.11 -3.76 2.01
N THR A 185 19.90 -3.01 1.25
CA THR A 185 20.69 -1.88 1.75
C THR A 185 19.90 -0.57 1.85
N THR A 186 18.62 -0.57 1.52
CA THR A 186 17.80 0.64 1.43
C THR A 186 17.13 1.05 2.74
N ALA A 187 17.18 0.24 3.78
CA ALA A 187 16.78 0.69 5.09
C ALA A 187 17.83 1.68 5.63
N ARG A 188 17.44 2.92 5.84
CA ARG A 188 18.28 3.86 6.56
C ARG A 188 18.67 3.27 7.92
N PRO A 189 19.88 3.59 8.45
CA PRO A 189 20.28 3.11 9.78
C PRO A 189 19.31 3.49 10.89
N ASP A 190 18.51 4.55 10.69
CA ASP A 190 17.48 5.02 11.62
C ASP A 190 16.12 4.33 11.40
N GLY A 191 16.03 3.35 10.48
CA GLY A 191 14.81 2.59 10.19
C GLY A 191 13.73 3.34 9.43
N ARG A 192 13.96 4.61 9.05
CA ARG A 192 13.01 5.36 8.22
C ARG A 192 13.01 4.83 6.80
N LYS A 193 11.84 4.84 6.17
CA LYS A 193 11.69 4.40 4.79
C LYS A 193 11.72 5.59 3.84
N TYR A 194 12.38 5.39 2.70
CA TYR A 194 12.10 6.18 1.52
C TYR A 194 10.73 5.78 0.99
N GLY A 195 10.03 6.66 0.36
CA GLY A 195 8.70 6.40 -0.19
C GLY A 195 7.94 7.70 -0.25
N ILE A 196 7.24 8.05 0.83
CA ILE A 196 6.45 9.28 0.88
C ILE A 196 7.27 10.54 0.55
N ASN A 197 8.49 10.65 1.04
CA ASN A 197 9.36 11.78 0.78
C ASN A 197 9.85 11.84 -0.67
N LEU A 198 10.13 10.70 -1.31
CA LEU A 198 10.48 10.64 -2.72
C LEU A 198 9.29 11.04 -3.59
N HIS A 199 8.13 10.45 -3.33
CA HIS A 199 6.91 10.74 -4.07
C HIS A 199 6.48 12.20 -3.92
N PHE A 200 6.59 12.75 -2.70
CA PHE A 200 6.30 14.17 -2.45
C PHE A 200 7.18 15.09 -3.31
N ASN A 201 8.49 14.88 -3.24
CA ASN A 201 9.43 15.73 -3.98
C ASN A 201 9.31 15.57 -5.49
N LEU A 202 9.10 14.32 -5.98
CA LEU A 202 8.87 14.08 -7.41
C LEU A 202 7.62 14.81 -7.91
N LEU A 203 6.51 14.70 -7.19
CA LEU A 203 5.26 15.37 -7.54
C LEU A 203 5.40 16.89 -7.46
N TYR A 204 6.09 17.39 -6.43
CA TYR A 204 6.35 18.83 -6.27
C TYR A 204 7.19 19.39 -7.42
N GLU A 205 8.26 18.71 -7.81
CA GLU A 205 9.07 19.10 -8.98
C GLU A 205 8.30 18.94 -10.30
N ALA A 206 7.35 18.00 -10.36
CA ALA A 206 6.46 17.85 -11.51
C ALA A 206 5.36 18.94 -11.59
N GLY A 207 5.27 19.83 -10.60
CA GLY A 207 4.35 20.97 -10.56
C GLY A 207 3.12 20.78 -9.68
N ALA A 208 2.89 19.59 -9.12
CA ALA A 208 1.78 19.36 -8.20
C ALA A 208 2.10 19.90 -6.79
N ASN A 209 1.06 20.11 -5.98
CA ASN A 209 1.17 20.53 -4.58
C ASN A 209 0.63 19.45 -3.65
N PRO A 210 1.42 18.38 -3.34
CA PRO A 210 0.92 17.28 -2.53
C PRO A 210 0.69 17.71 -1.09
N GLU A 211 -0.41 17.20 -0.51
CA GLU A 211 -0.74 17.34 0.91
C GLU A 211 -0.48 16.01 1.61
N ILE A 212 0.02 16.05 2.85
CA ILE A 212 0.26 14.85 3.65
C ILE A 212 -0.49 14.92 4.96
N ARG A 213 -1.21 13.84 5.29
CA ARG A 213 -1.81 13.59 6.60
C ARG A 213 -1.29 12.29 7.16
N TYR A 214 -1.29 12.16 8.47
CA TYR A 214 -0.83 10.96 9.14
C TYR A 214 -1.98 10.31 9.90
N VAL A 215 -2.15 9.00 9.68
CA VAL A 215 -3.09 8.16 10.42
C VAL A 215 -2.26 7.16 11.22
N THR A 216 -2.34 7.24 12.54
CA THR A 216 -1.60 6.33 13.43
C THR A 216 -2.56 5.32 14.05
N GLU A 217 -2.14 4.06 14.08
CA GLU A 217 -2.76 3.01 14.85
C GLU A 217 -1.84 2.56 15.98
N GLU A 218 -2.42 2.39 17.14
CA GLU A 218 -1.79 1.73 18.26
C GLU A 218 -2.71 0.62 18.76
N ARG A 219 -2.21 -0.60 18.80
CA ARG A 219 -2.95 -1.80 19.20
C ARG A 219 -2.20 -2.53 20.30
N LEU A 220 -2.87 -2.77 21.42
CA LEU A 220 -2.38 -3.69 22.44
C LEU A 220 -2.80 -5.11 22.05
N LEU A 221 -1.83 -5.98 21.87
CA LEU A 221 -2.05 -7.40 21.63
C LEU A 221 -1.72 -8.15 22.92
N THR A 222 -2.58 -9.11 23.28
CA THR A 222 -2.43 -9.93 24.48
C THR A 222 -2.51 -11.41 24.10
N ALA A 223 -1.65 -12.24 24.67
CA ALA A 223 -1.68 -13.68 24.51
C ALA A 223 -1.04 -14.40 25.73
N PRO A 224 -1.41 -15.65 26.01
CA PRO A 224 -0.81 -16.43 27.10
C PRO A 224 0.68 -16.69 26.92
N THR A 225 1.14 -16.89 25.66
CA THR A 225 2.53 -17.26 25.35
C THR A 225 3.18 -16.31 24.33
N CYS A 226 4.51 -16.33 24.24
CA CYS A 226 5.25 -15.59 23.24
C CYS A 226 4.93 -16.06 21.82
N GLU A 227 4.72 -17.36 21.63
CA GLU A 227 4.40 -17.99 20.37
C GLU A 227 3.04 -17.49 19.85
N GLU A 228 2.02 -17.49 20.70
CA GLU A 228 0.69 -16.98 20.36
C GLU A 228 0.70 -15.46 20.11
N LEU A 229 1.49 -14.72 20.88
CA LEU A 229 1.65 -13.30 20.70
C LEU A 229 2.36 -12.98 19.37
N ALA A 230 3.38 -13.76 19.00
CA ALA A 230 4.04 -13.68 17.69
C ALA A 230 3.06 -13.98 16.56
N GLN A 231 2.20 -14.99 16.73
CA GLN A 231 1.15 -15.32 15.75
C GLN A 231 0.11 -14.21 15.60
N LYS A 232 -0.25 -13.53 16.67
CA LYS A 232 -1.13 -12.34 16.62
C LYS A 232 -0.47 -11.15 15.96
N LEU A 233 0.84 -10.98 16.14
CA LEU A 233 1.61 -9.93 15.46
C LEU A 233 1.73 -10.19 13.96
N PHE A 234 1.90 -11.45 13.56
CA PHE A 234 2.07 -11.83 12.16
C PHE A 234 1.44 -13.21 11.88
N PRO A 235 0.16 -13.24 11.43
CA PRO A 235 -0.64 -14.46 11.35
C PRO A 235 -0.22 -15.43 10.23
N VAL A 236 0.62 -15.01 9.31
CA VAL A 236 1.00 -15.82 8.12
C VAL A 236 2.35 -16.51 8.26
N GLY A 237 2.94 -16.47 9.44
CA GLY A 237 4.19 -17.17 9.72
C GLY A 237 4.84 -16.72 11.01
N SER A 238 5.77 -17.51 11.48
CA SER A 238 6.66 -17.13 12.55
C SER A 238 8.11 -17.30 12.11
N SER A 239 9.00 -16.54 12.72
CA SER A 239 10.43 -16.71 12.56
C SER A 239 11.12 -16.68 13.91
N PRO A 240 12.30 -17.31 14.07
CA PRO A 240 13.06 -17.18 15.29
C PRO A 240 13.30 -15.73 15.70
N ALA A 241 13.55 -14.84 14.73
CA ALA A 241 13.74 -13.41 14.96
C ALA A 241 12.47 -12.70 15.45
N LEU A 242 11.27 -13.06 14.95
CA LEU A 242 10.00 -12.52 15.45
C LEU A 242 9.73 -12.99 16.88
N LEU A 243 9.99 -14.25 17.17
CA LEU A 243 9.81 -14.80 18.52
C LEU A 243 10.76 -14.14 19.51
N GLU A 244 12.02 -13.95 19.12
CA GLU A 244 13.02 -13.25 19.95
C GLU A 244 12.62 -11.78 20.18
N TYR A 245 12.12 -11.10 19.16
CA TYR A 245 11.56 -9.75 19.28
C TYR A 245 10.42 -9.72 20.32
N VAL A 246 9.49 -10.68 20.25
CA VAL A 246 8.38 -10.77 21.22
C VAL A 246 8.91 -10.99 22.64
N LYS A 247 9.85 -11.92 22.83
CA LYS A 247 10.46 -12.19 24.15
C LYS A 247 11.11 -10.94 24.77
N GLN A 248 11.73 -10.12 23.93
CA GLN A 248 12.42 -8.90 24.37
C GLN A 248 11.48 -7.72 24.64
N ASN A 249 10.33 -7.66 23.98
CA ASN A 249 9.44 -6.48 23.99
C ASN A 249 8.09 -6.73 24.66
N ALA A 250 7.68 -7.98 24.88
CA ALA A 250 6.44 -8.29 25.58
C ALA A 250 6.57 -8.01 27.08
N LYS A 251 5.47 -7.55 27.65
CA LYS A 251 5.34 -7.27 29.08
C LYS A 251 4.34 -8.24 29.70
N ALA A 252 4.62 -8.71 30.91
CA ALA A 252 3.65 -9.49 31.67
C ALA A 252 2.49 -8.60 32.13
N GLY A 253 1.28 -9.09 32.02
CA GLY A 253 0.04 -8.46 32.45
C GLY A 253 -0.89 -9.47 33.10
N PRO A 254 -2.04 -9.04 33.64
CA PRO A 254 -2.97 -9.92 34.34
C PRO A 254 -3.55 -11.03 33.44
N ASP A 255 -3.71 -10.75 32.16
CA ASP A 255 -4.31 -11.67 31.17
C ASP A 255 -3.26 -12.35 30.27
N GLY A 256 -1.98 -12.34 30.67
CA GLY A 256 -0.87 -12.92 29.93
C GLY A 256 0.17 -11.90 29.48
N LEU A 257 0.86 -12.21 28.39
CA LEU A 257 1.88 -11.34 27.80
C LEU A 257 1.22 -10.31 26.89
N THR A 258 1.69 -9.07 26.94
CA THR A 258 1.19 -7.97 26.12
C THR A 258 2.30 -7.33 25.31
N ILE A 259 1.98 -6.86 24.10
CA ILE A 259 2.87 -6.05 23.26
C ILE A 259 2.06 -4.98 22.52
N THR A 260 2.62 -3.77 22.45
CA THR A 260 2.00 -2.67 21.72
C THR A 260 2.57 -2.63 20.29
N ARG A 261 1.69 -2.76 19.29
CA ARG A 261 2.01 -2.52 17.88
C ARG A 261 1.57 -1.10 17.52
N ARG A 262 2.52 -0.28 17.10
CA ARG A 262 2.25 1.06 16.58
C ARG A 262 2.66 1.12 15.10
N GLN A 263 1.83 1.72 14.27
CA GLN A 263 2.12 1.98 12.87
C GLN A 263 1.51 3.31 12.44
N THR A 264 2.22 4.05 11.58
CA THR A 264 1.75 5.31 11.03
C THR A 264 1.71 5.21 9.50
N MET A 265 0.56 5.55 8.93
CA MET A 265 0.34 5.66 7.50
C MET A 265 0.37 7.13 7.10
N ALA A 266 1.18 7.49 6.13
CA ALA A 266 1.06 8.76 5.46
C ALA A 266 0.00 8.63 4.35
N VAL A 267 -0.97 9.52 4.38
CA VAL A 267 -1.99 9.70 3.35
C VAL A 267 -1.57 10.94 2.56
N MET A 268 -0.97 10.72 1.41
CA MET A 268 -0.57 11.80 0.50
C MET A 268 -1.63 11.97 -0.57
N GLY A 269 -2.09 13.22 -0.77
CA GLY A 269 -3.07 13.57 -1.79
C GLY A 269 -2.57 14.69 -2.68
N TRP A 270 -2.94 14.68 -3.97
CA TRP A 270 -2.60 15.72 -4.93
C TRP A 270 -3.61 15.77 -6.09
N ASP A 271 -3.64 16.91 -6.77
CA ASP A 271 -4.38 17.10 -8.01
C ASP A 271 -3.49 16.72 -9.21
N PRO A 272 -3.81 15.70 -10.01
CA PRO A 272 -3.03 15.33 -11.19
C PRO A 272 -3.09 16.39 -12.30
N GLY A 273 -4.06 17.30 -12.27
CA GLY A 273 -4.18 18.42 -13.21
C GLY A 273 -3.11 19.49 -13.03
N GLU A 274 -2.46 19.54 -11.87
CA GLU A 274 -1.34 20.46 -11.60
C GLU A 274 0.00 19.95 -12.19
N ILE A 275 0.08 18.65 -12.56
CA ILE A 275 1.30 18.07 -13.11
C ILE A 275 1.58 18.65 -14.49
N GLN A 276 2.80 19.14 -14.69
CA GLN A 276 3.27 19.72 -15.95
C GLN A 276 3.70 18.62 -16.93
N TRP A 277 2.73 17.87 -17.45
CA TRP A 277 2.96 16.71 -18.33
C TRP A 277 3.82 17.05 -19.56
N ASP A 278 3.55 18.17 -20.21
CA ASP A 278 4.33 18.64 -21.38
C ASP A 278 5.80 18.89 -21.05
N LEU A 279 6.09 19.35 -19.83
CA LEU A 279 7.47 19.54 -19.37
C LEU A 279 8.15 18.19 -19.11
N LEU A 280 7.46 17.27 -18.46
CA LEU A 280 7.99 15.94 -18.20
C LEU A 280 8.32 15.19 -19.51
N GLU A 281 7.44 15.28 -20.50
CA GLU A 281 7.66 14.69 -21.82
C GLU A 281 8.90 15.31 -22.52
N LYS A 282 9.03 16.65 -22.52
CA LYS A 282 10.19 17.34 -23.08
C LYS A 282 11.51 16.98 -22.39
N LEU A 283 11.46 16.63 -21.10
CA LEU A 283 12.61 16.19 -20.32
C LEU A 283 12.92 14.69 -20.50
N GLY A 284 12.12 13.95 -21.28
CA GLY A 284 12.28 12.53 -21.51
C GLY A 284 12.07 11.71 -20.23
N VAL A 285 11.22 12.19 -19.32
CA VAL A 285 10.83 11.44 -18.13
C VAL A 285 9.79 10.42 -18.59
N ASP A 286 10.16 9.13 -18.61
CA ASP A 286 9.22 8.03 -18.83
C ASP A 286 8.44 7.76 -17.54
N TRP A 287 7.15 7.61 -17.65
CA TRP A 287 6.23 7.22 -16.59
C TRP A 287 5.46 5.94 -16.95
#